data_2a55fcd46709c758fc4ad0fa1e86e4fd
#
_entry.id   2a55fcd46709c758fc4ad0fa1e86e4fd
#
_cell.length_a   1.000
_cell.length_b   1.000
_cell.length_c   1.000
_cell.angle_alpha   90.00
_cell.angle_beta   90.00
_cell.angle_gamma   90.00
#
_symmetry.space_group_name_H-M   'P 1'
#
loop_
_entity.id
_entity.type
_entity.pdbx_description
1 polymer ?
#
loop_
_entity_poly.entity_id
_entity_poly.type
_entity_poly.pdbx_seq_one_letter_code
_entity_poly.pdbx_strand_id
1 'polypeptide(L)'
;MKVFNEFGVKPTRTHTAAGYDFYIPNIKTLVEESDFILEAFSKSYKKSVDELKSLIDELYLQVSAVYGEDKVAGQEMNILLLYLALDSYDVRYAEDPVETFVDCKLIFDANGTPGIRPIVFDHMFINSGIHTLLNPDTAGIFFNKSGKGVKGWDVRACVVDEDYAGFVHLSLSYTKLNDEDGIIYCGDKLIQMVVLNVADKTDAEEIDKEEYEKAMSNSERGSEGFGSSDIKH
;
A
#
# COMPACT_ATOMS: atom_id res chain seq x y z
N MET A 1 -16.20 -8.66 -7.57
CA MET A 1 -14.73 -8.50 -7.79
C MET A 1 -14.12 -9.88 -8.03
N LYS A 2 -13.34 -10.03 -9.09
CA LYS A 2 -12.44 -11.16 -9.33
C LYS A 2 -11.01 -10.67 -9.17
N VAL A 3 -10.06 -11.56 -8.94
CA VAL A 3 -8.64 -11.23 -8.81
C VAL A 3 -7.79 -12.22 -9.59
N PHE A 4 -6.72 -11.71 -10.19
CA PHE A 4 -5.59 -12.52 -10.65
C PHE A 4 -4.44 -12.32 -9.66
N ASN A 5 -3.95 -13.40 -9.09
CA ASN A 5 -2.87 -13.39 -8.11
C ASN A 5 -1.59 -13.86 -8.77
N GLU A 6 -0.61 -13.00 -8.88
CA GLU A 6 0.68 -13.29 -9.49
C GLU A 6 1.70 -13.76 -8.43
N PHE A 7 1.85 -13.02 -7.32
CA PHE A 7 2.75 -13.40 -6.23
C PHE A 7 2.27 -12.93 -4.84
N GLY A 8 1.10 -12.35 -4.77
CA GLY A 8 0.57 -11.76 -3.54
C GLY A 8 -0.20 -12.74 -2.66
N VAL A 9 -0.90 -12.19 -1.69
CA VAL A 9 -1.86 -12.91 -0.85
C VAL A 9 -3.26 -12.57 -1.33
N LYS A 10 -4.06 -13.60 -1.67
CA LYS A 10 -5.43 -13.40 -2.12
C LYS A 10 -6.22 -12.54 -1.11
N PRO A 11 -6.84 -11.43 -1.55
CA PRO A 11 -7.68 -10.61 -0.67
C PRO A 11 -8.80 -11.43 -0.03
N THR A 12 -9.04 -11.20 1.25
CA THR A 12 -10.07 -11.92 2.02
C THR A 12 -11.17 -10.98 2.50
N ARG A 13 -12.36 -11.55 2.66
CA ARG A 13 -13.51 -10.85 3.22
C ARG A 13 -14.29 -11.80 4.13
N THR A 14 -14.57 -11.39 5.35
CA THR A 14 -15.54 -12.11 6.20
C THR A 14 -16.95 -11.84 5.73
N HIS A 15 -17.88 -12.75 6.01
CA HIS A 15 -19.24 -12.70 5.46
C HIS A 15 -19.97 -11.36 5.69
N THR A 16 -19.74 -10.72 6.83
CA THR A 16 -20.39 -9.45 7.23
C THR A 16 -19.50 -8.20 7.03
N ALA A 17 -18.25 -8.37 6.57
CA ALA A 17 -17.35 -7.24 6.38
C ALA A 17 -17.75 -6.39 5.17
N ALA A 18 -17.57 -5.07 5.26
CA ALA A 18 -17.84 -4.15 4.16
C ALA A 18 -16.85 -4.31 3.01
N GLY A 19 -15.58 -4.57 3.31
CA GLY A 19 -14.51 -4.59 2.31
C GLY A 19 -13.67 -5.87 2.30
N TYR A 20 -12.82 -5.95 1.30
CA TYR A 20 -11.82 -7.00 1.13
C TYR A 20 -10.51 -6.53 1.77
N ASP A 21 -9.94 -7.35 2.65
CA ASP A 21 -8.62 -7.13 3.24
C ASP A 21 -7.53 -7.40 2.21
N PHE A 22 -6.63 -6.45 2.01
CA PHE A 22 -5.41 -6.61 1.24
C PHE A 22 -4.20 -6.73 2.17
N TYR A 23 -3.20 -7.47 1.71
CA TYR A 23 -2.06 -7.89 2.51
C TYR A 23 -0.75 -7.39 1.88
N ILE A 24 0.25 -7.19 2.72
CA ILE A 24 1.64 -7.18 2.26
C ILE A 24 1.94 -8.59 1.75
N PRO A 25 2.49 -8.78 0.54
CA PRO A 25 2.92 -10.11 0.09
C PRO A 25 3.83 -10.78 1.11
N ASN A 26 3.75 -12.11 1.16
CA ASN A 26 4.69 -12.96 1.89
C ASN A 26 5.18 -14.01 0.91
N ILE A 27 6.25 -13.68 0.21
CA ILE A 27 6.80 -14.43 -0.92
C ILE A 27 7.77 -15.48 -0.36
N LYS A 28 7.45 -16.74 -0.53
CA LYS A 28 8.26 -17.87 -0.05
C LYS A 28 8.89 -18.62 -1.23
N THR A 29 9.51 -17.91 -2.11
CA THR A 29 10.09 -18.46 -3.33
C THR A 29 11.55 -18.02 -3.43
N LEU A 30 12.45 -18.94 -3.73
CA LEU A 30 13.86 -18.61 -3.96
C LEU A 30 14.00 -17.70 -5.19
N VAL A 31 15.00 -16.85 -5.19
CA VAL A 31 15.27 -15.89 -6.28
C VAL A 31 15.41 -16.58 -7.64
N GLU A 32 16.07 -17.74 -7.68
CA GLU A 32 16.28 -18.54 -8.90
C GLU A 32 14.98 -19.04 -9.54
N GLU A 33 13.89 -19.16 -8.74
CA GLU A 33 12.57 -19.60 -9.18
C GLU A 33 11.61 -18.41 -9.41
N SER A 34 12.09 -17.17 -9.26
CA SER A 34 11.25 -15.97 -9.13
C SER A 34 11.42 -14.95 -10.25
N ASP A 35 11.95 -15.33 -11.41
CA ASP A 35 12.16 -14.39 -12.53
C ASP A 35 10.87 -13.63 -12.90
N PHE A 36 9.72 -14.29 -12.86
CA PHE A 36 8.42 -13.63 -13.09
C PHE A 36 8.08 -12.56 -12.05
N ILE A 37 8.49 -12.76 -10.78
CA ILE A 37 8.29 -11.76 -9.71
C ILE A 37 9.24 -10.58 -9.93
N LEU A 38 10.47 -10.84 -10.33
CA LEU A 38 11.44 -9.79 -10.68
C LEU A 38 10.97 -8.98 -11.88
N GLU A 39 10.33 -9.58 -12.88
CA GLU A 39 9.69 -8.85 -13.98
C GLU A 39 8.55 -7.95 -13.49
N ALA A 40 7.72 -8.44 -12.57
CA ALA A 40 6.66 -7.64 -11.96
C ALA A 40 7.24 -6.47 -11.14
N PHE A 41 8.31 -6.69 -10.38
CA PHE A 41 9.01 -5.63 -9.64
C PHE A 41 9.66 -4.63 -10.59
N SER A 42 10.30 -5.10 -11.68
CA SER A 42 10.89 -4.26 -12.72
C SER A 42 9.87 -3.25 -13.27
N LYS A 43 8.68 -3.72 -13.63
CA LYS A 43 7.59 -2.85 -14.11
C LYS A 43 7.09 -1.88 -13.04
N SER A 44 6.93 -2.34 -11.80
CA SER A 44 6.36 -1.54 -10.69
C SER A 44 7.32 -0.46 -10.21
N TYR A 45 8.61 -0.78 -10.11
CA TYR A 45 9.61 0.08 -9.48
C TYR A 45 10.59 0.72 -10.50
N LYS A 46 10.36 0.48 -11.81
CA LYS A 46 11.14 1.05 -12.92
C LYS A 46 12.65 0.77 -12.81
N LYS A 47 12.99 -0.46 -12.45
CA LYS A 47 14.35 -0.99 -12.38
C LYS A 47 14.49 -2.16 -13.34
N SER A 48 15.65 -2.36 -13.96
CA SER A 48 15.92 -3.56 -14.75
C SER A 48 16.00 -4.81 -13.86
N VAL A 49 15.77 -5.99 -14.44
CA VAL A 49 15.89 -7.25 -13.69
C VAL A 49 17.32 -7.45 -13.18
N ASP A 50 18.33 -7.02 -13.95
CA ASP A 50 19.74 -7.12 -13.54
C ASP A 50 20.06 -6.20 -12.35
N GLU A 51 19.51 -4.97 -12.34
CA GLU A 51 19.62 -4.09 -11.18
C GLU A 51 18.96 -4.69 -9.94
N LEU A 52 17.79 -5.34 -10.09
CA LEU A 52 17.09 -6.01 -8.98
C LEU A 52 17.89 -7.20 -8.46
N LYS A 53 18.52 -8.00 -9.34
CA LYS A 53 19.39 -9.13 -8.93
C LYS A 53 20.61 -8.63 -8.16
N SER A 54 21.28 -7.58 -8.66
CA SER A 54 22.41 -6.97 -7.96
C SER A 54 22.01 -6.42 -6.58
N LEU A 55 20.83 -5.82 -6.48
CA LEU A 55 20.29 -5.31 -5.21
C LEU A 55 19.95 -6.43 -4.22
N ILE A 56 19.47 -7.57 -4.70
CA ILE A 56 19.25 -8.75 -3.85
C ILE A 56 20.56 -9.22 -3.24
N ASP A 57 21.62 -9.35 -4.07
CA ASP A 57 22.94 -9.80 -3.58
C ASP A 57 23.48 -8.83 -2.52
N GLU A 58 23.35 -7.54 -2.73
CA GLU A 58 23.74 -6.50 -1.77
C GLU A 58 22.93 -6.58 -0.47
N LEU A 59 21.60 -6.64 -0.57
CA LEU A 59 20.71 -6.80 0.60
C LEU A 59 21.02 -8.10 1.35
N TYR A 60 21.22 -9.22 0.64
CA TYR A 60 21.57 -10.50 1.26
C TYR A 60 22.85 -10.39 2.09
N LEU A 61 23.90 -9.79 1.52
CA LEU A 61 25.18 -9.62 2.20
C LEU A 61 25.04 -8.80 3.48
N GLN A 62 24.40 -7.64 3.40
CA GLN A 62 24.26 -6.72 4.54
C GLN A 62 23.31 -7.27 5.63
N VAL A 63 22.15 -7.81 5.22
CA VAL A 63 21.18 -8.38 6.18
C VAL A 63 21.78 -9.61 6.87
N SER A 64 22.50 -10.48 6.14
CA SER A 64 23.15 -11.66 6.73
C SER A 64 24.23 -11.28 7.75
N ALA A 65 24.94 -10.17 7.50
CA ALA A 65 25.95 -9.67 8.44
C ALA A 65 25.33 -9.18 9.77
N VAL A 66 24.14 -8.59 9.72
CA VAL A 66 23.45 -8.03 10.90
C VAL A 66 22.61 -9.10 11.62
N TYR A 67 21.83 -9.88 10.87
CA TYR A 67 20.80 -10.78 11.42
C TYR A 67 21.15 -12.27 11.35
N GLY A 68 22.20 -12.64 10.60
CA GLY A 68 22.60 -14.03 10.34
C GLY A 68 21.94 -14.63 9.09
N GLU A 69 22.64 -15.53 8.41
CA GLU A 69 22.18 -16.18 7.17
C GLU A 69 20.86 -16.93 7.34
N ASP A 70 20.65 -17.58 8.48
CA ASP A 70 19.41 -18.32 8.79
C ASP A 70 18.15 -17.43 8.76
N LYS A 71 18.28 -16.13 9.00
CA LYS A 71 17.17 -15.19 8.98
C LYS A 71 16.84 -14.70 7.58
N VAL A 72 17.81 -14.70 6.68
CA VAL A 72 17.68 -14.18 5.32
C VAL A 72 17.24 -15.26 4.35
N ALA A 73 17.67 -16.49 4.57
CA ALA A 73 17.41 -17.62 3.68
C ALA A 73 15.89 -17.81 3.43
N GLY A 74 15.50 -17.69 2.16
CA GLY A 74 14.10 -17.76 1.72
C GLY A 74 13.28 -16.50 1.99
N GLN A 75 13.89 -15.39 2.41
CA GLN A 75 13.25 -14.10 2.64
C GLN A 75 13.71 -13.00 1.66
N GLU A 76 14.61 -13.31 0.74
CA GLU A 76 15.27 -12.37 -0.16
C GLU A 76 14.26 -11.50 -0.92
N MET A 77 13.21 -12.12 -1.46
CA MET A 77 12.17 -11.41 -2.22
C MET A 77 11.29 -10.53 -1.33
N ASN A 78 11.05 -10.94 -0.09
CA ASN A 78 10.30 -10.13 0.88
C ASN A 78 11.12 -8.91 1.30
N ILE A 79 12.42 -9.10 1.56
CA ILE A 79 13.35 -8.01 1.93
C ILE A 79 13.47 -7.02 0.78
N LEU A 80 13.65 -7.49 -0.45
CA LEU A 80 13.68 -6.66 -1.64
C LEU A 80 12.37 -5.86 -1.81
N LEU A 81 11.22 -6.52 -1.67
CA LEU A 81 9.92 -5.85 -1.75
C LEU A 81 9.81 -4.70 -0.74
N LEU A 82 10.19 -4.94 0.51
CA LEU A 82 10.12 -3.93 1.57
C LEU A 82 11.07 -2.77 1.30
N TYR A 83 12.29 -3.05 0.85
CA TYR A 83 13.26 -2.01 0.46
C TYR A 83 12.73 -1.13 -0.68
N LEU A 84 12.21 -1.76 -1.75
CA LEU A 84 11.69 -1.06 -2.93
C LEU A 84 10.41 -0.27 -2.64
N ALA A 85 9.60 -0.75 -1.70
CA ALA A 85 8.33 -0.13 -1.36
C ALA A 85 8.48 1.10 -0.45
N LEU A 86 9.60 1.23 0.26
CA LEU A 86 9.82 2.30 1.21
C LEU A 86 10.33 3.56 0.53
N ASP A 87 9.58 4.65 0.62
CA ASP A 87 9.99 5.99 0.19
C ASP A 87 10.26 6.87 1.42
N SER A 88 11.31 6.52 2.15
CA SER A 88 11.74 7.24 3.36
C SER A 88 12.90 8.18 3.01
N TYR A 89 12.83 9.42 3.52
CA TYR A 89 13.86 10.43 3.21
C TYR A 89 15.24 10.01 3.73
N ASP A 90 15.32 9.48 4.91
CA ASP A 90 16.57 9.05 5.56
C ASP A 90 17.23 7.88 4.81
N VAL A 91 16.45 6.96 4.23
CA VAL A 91 16.99 5.88 3.37
C VAL A 91 17.35 6.42 1.99
N ARG A 92 16.45 7.16 1.34
CA ARG A 92 16.60 7.63 -0.05
C ARG A 92 17.83 8.51 -0.28
N TYR A 93 18.18 9.34 0.70
CA TYR A 93 19.28 10.30 0.63
C TYR A 93 20.47 9.94 1.51
N ALA A 94 20.50 8.71 2.05
CA ALA A 94 21.66 8.21 2.78
C ALA A 94 22.89 8.04 1.87
N GLU A 95 24.06 8.07 2.46
CA GLU A 95 25.32 7.75 1.75
C GLU A 95 25.33 6.28 1.30
N ASP A 96 24.85 5.37 2.17
CA ASP A 96 24.55 3.99 1.85
C ASP A 96 23.08 3.70 2.16
N PRO A 97 22.21 3.70 1.13
CA PRO A 97 20.77 3.45 1.32
C PRO A 97 20.44 2.04 1.81
N VAL A 98 21.21 1.03 1.41
CA VAL A 98 20.98 -0.36 1.82
C VAL A 98 21.36 -0.56 3.28
N GLU A 99 22.53 -0.08 3.71
CA GLU A 99 22.95 -0.10 5.11
C GLU A 99 21.92 0.64 6.00
N THR A 100 21.50 1.83 5.60
CA THR A 100 20.51 2.63 6.35
C THR A 100 19.16 1.90 6.46
N PHE A 101 18.71 1.23 5.39
CA PHE A 101 17.50 0.43 5.42
C PHE A 101 17.63 -0.75 6.40
N VAL A 102 18.76 -1.48 6.35
CA VAL A 102 19.00 -2.66 7.19
C VAL A 102 19.07 -2.27 8.66
N ASP A 103 19.80 -1.21 8.99
CA ASP A 103 20.04 -0.81 10.38
C ASP A 103 18.85 -0.08 11.01
N CYS A 104 18.14 0.74 10.24
CA CYS A 104 17.13 1.63 10.79
C CYS A 104 15.68 1.15 10.55
N LYS A 105 15.42 0.45 9.45
CA LYS A 105 14.04 0.14 9.03
C LYS A 105 13.70 -1.34 9.08
N LEU A 106 14.61 -2.21 8.64
CA LEU A 106 14.35 -3.64 8.57
C LEU A 106 14.26 -4.24 9.99
N ILE A 107 13.30 -5.12 10.19
CA ILE A 107 13.13 -5.89 11.43
C ILE A 107 12.57 -7.27 11.10
N PHE A 108 12.81 -8.22 11.98
CA PHE A 108 12.23 -9.56 11.87
C PHE A 108 11.37 -9.87 13.09
N ASP A 109 10.24 -10.55 12.87
CA ASP A 109 9.45 -11.11 13.96
C ASP A 109 10.12 -12.37 14.55
N ALA A 110 9.48 -12.96 15.58
CA ALA A 110 9.96 -14.17 16.22
C ALA A 110 10.01 -15.40 15.28
N ASN A 111 9.25 -15.37 14.19
CA ASN A 111 9.19 -16.45 13.19
C ASN A 111 10.14 -16.22 12.01
N GLY A 112 10.93 -15.16 12.03
CA GLY A 112 11.82 -14.77 10.93
C GLY A 112 11.12 -14.08 9.76
N THR A 113 9.91 -13.55 9.94
CA THR A 113 9.22 -12.80 8.91
C THR A 113 9.75 -11.37 8.88
N PRO A 114 10.25 -10.86 7.73
CA PRO A 114 10.73 -9.50 7.63
C PRO A 114 9.57 -8.49 7.69
N GLY A 115 9.86 -7.33 8.24
CA GLY A 115 8.94 -6.22 8.37
C GLY A 115 9.65 -4.88 8.36
N ILE A 116 8.87 -3.83 8.43
CA ILE A 116 9.34 -2.45 8.45
C ILE A 116 8.99 -1.78 9.77
N ARG A 117 9.99 -1.12 10.36
CA ARG A 117 9.81 -0.09 11.40
C ARG A 117 9.71 1.26 10.71
N PRO A 118 8.53 1.88 10.66
CA PRO A 118 8.37 3.20 10.05
C PRO A 118 8.80 4.31 11.01
N ILE A 119 9.09 5.48 10.46
CA ILE A 119 9.14 6.73 11.21
C ILE A 119 8.10 7.70 10.68
N VAL A 120 7.89 8.81 11.39
CA VAL A 120 6.93 9.84 11.00
C VAL A 120 7.26 10.35 9.60
N PHE A 121 6.23 10.42 8.75
CA PHE A 121 6.28 10.77 7.33
C PHE A 121 6.87 9.72 6.38
N ASP A 122 7.20 8.53 6.87
CA ASP A 122 7.50 7.43 5.96
C ASP A 122 6.30 7.17 5.04
N HIS A 123 6.60 6.96 3.78
CA HIS A 123 5.64 6.57 2.76
C HIS A 123 6.05 5.23 2.16
N MET A 124 5.05 4.37 1.95
CA MET A 124 5.24 3.07 1.31
C MET A 124 4.34 2.94 0.10
N PHE A 125 4.89 2.34 -0.96
CA PHE A 125 4.19 2.01 -2.18
C PHE A 125 4.42 0.54 -2.53
N ILE A 126 3.65 -0.34 -1.90
CA ILE A 126 3.85 -1.79 -1.93
C ILE A 126 3.07 -2.39 -3.10
N ASN A 127 3.75 -3.09 -4.02
CA ASN A 127 3.09 -3.93 -5.01
C ASN A 127 2.47 -5.14 -4.30
N SER A 128 1.14 -5.26 -4.36
CA SER A 128 0.41 -6.34 -3.67
C SER A 128 0.53 -7.70 -4.37
N GLY A 129 1.06 -7.77 -5.59
CA GLY A 129 1.07 -8.97 -6.44
C GLY A 129 -0.33 -9.38 -6.94
N ILE A 130 -1.32 -8.50 -6.82
CA ILE A 130 -2.73 -8.75 -7.15
C ILE A 130 -3.19 -7.79 -8.24
N HIS A 131 -3.85 -8.33 -9.25
CA HIS A 131 -4.68 -7.57 -10.18
C HIS A 131 -6.14 -7.75 -9.83
N THR A 132 -6.94 -6.72 -10.02
CA THR A 132 -8.39 -6.78 -9.79
C THR A 132 -9.17 -6.68 -11.10
N LEU A 133 -10.27 -7.39 -11.16
CA LEU A 133 -11.29 -7.23 -12.19
C LEU A 133 -12.59 -6.89 -11.48
N LEU A 134 -12.96 -5.62 -11.55
CA LEU A 134 -14.20 -5.13 -10.98
C LEU A 134 -15.37 -5.40 -11.93
N ASN A 135 -16.58 -5.39 -11.42
CA ASN A 135 -17.76 -5.45 -12.27
C ASN A 135 -17.96 -4.10 -12.98
N PRO A 136 -18.62 -4.08 -14.14
CA PRO A 136 -19.03 -2.81 -14.76
C PRO A 136 -19.79 -1.93 -13.78
N ASP A 137 -19.63 -0.62 -13.92
CA ASP A 137 -20.26 0.40 -13.09
C ASP A 137 -19.89 0.32 -11.61
N THR A 138 -18.68 -0.18 -11.30
CA THR A 138 -18.16 -0.20 -9.93
C THR A 138 -16.76 0.39 -9.85
N ALA A 139 -16.41 0.94 -8.69
CA ALA A 139 -15.05 1.33 -8.35
C ALA A 139 -14.64 0.69 -7.02
N GLY A 140 -13.36 0.38 -6.89
CA GLY A 140 -12.77 -0.06 -5.64
C GLY A 140 -12.23 1.15 -4.86
N ILE A 141 -12.66 1.32 -3.63
CA ILE A 141 -12.16 2.40 -2.76
C ILE A 141 -11.40 1.80 -1.58
N PHE A 142 -10.16 2.21 -1.42
CA PHE A 142 -9.34 1.80 -0.28
C PHE A 142 -9.59 2.65 0.95
N PHE A 143 -9.65 1.99 2.08
CA PHE A 143 -9.80 2.58 3.40
C PHE A 143 -8.79 1.99 4.38
N ASN A 144 -8.46 2.75 5.42
CA ASN A 144 -7.71 2.25 6.54
C ASN A 144 -8.45 1.08 7.20
N LYS A 145 -7.69 0.05 7.57
CA LYS A 145 -8.18 -0.86 8.60
C LYS A 145 -8.09 -0.16 9.95
N SER A 146 -9.13 -0.25 10.77
CA SER A 146 -9.19 0.44 12.06
C SER A 146 -7.95 0.20 12.93
N GLY A 147 -7.46 -1.04 13.01
CA GLY A 147 -6.26 -1.37 13.79
C GLY A 147 -4.96 -0.77 13.23
N LYS A 148 -4.85 -0.59 11.91
CA LYS A 148 -3.66 0.03 11.30
C LYS A 148 -3.76 1.56 11.35
N GLY A 149 -4.95 2.13 11.16
CA GLY A 149 -5.17 3.58 11.31
C GLY A 149 -4.89 4.07 12.73
N VAL A 150 -5.35 3.36 13.76
CA VAL A 150 -5.02 3.68 15.17
C VAL A 150 -3.51 3.63 15.43
N LYS A 151 -2.79 2.76 14.75
CA LYS A 151 -1.33 2.65 14.81
C LYS A 151 -0.59 3.71 13.99
N GLY A 152 -1.28 4.59 13.28
CA GLY A 152 -0.70 5.72 12.57
C GLY A 152 -0.49 5.52 11.06
N TRP A 153 -1.02 4.44 10.47
CA TRP A 153 -0.98 4.23 9.04
C TRP A 153 -2.20 4.81 8.34
N ASP A 154 -1.98 5.60 7.29
CA ASP A 154 -3.02 6.22 6.48
C ASP A 154 -2.89 5.85 4.99
N VAL A 155 -4.02 5.54 4.36
CA VAL A 155 -4.10 5.26 2.92
C VAL A 155 -3.94 6.56 2.13
N ARG A 156 -3.11 6.54 1.09
CA ARG A 156 -2.78 7.71 0.25
C ARG A 156 -3.36 7.65 -1.16
N ALA A 157 -3.42 6.48 -1.79
CA ALA A 157 -4.04 6.29 -3.09
C ALA A 157 -5.25 5.38 -2.92
N CYS A 158 -6.43 5.87 -3.26
CA CYS A 158 -7.67 5.30 -2.76
C CYS A 158 -8.54 4.63 -3.83
N VAL A 159 -8.48 5.04 -5.10
CA VAL A 159 -9.44 4.61 -6.13
C VAL A 159 -8.80 3.61 -7.08
N VAL A 160 -9.54 2.55 -7.38
CA VAL A 160 -9.24 1.58 -8.44
C VAL A 160 -10.44 1.55 -9.38
N ASP A 161 -10.23 1.94 -10.61
CA ASP A 161 -11.24 1.97 -11.65
C ASP A 161 -11.59 0.56 -12.16
N GLU A 162 -12.76 0.40 -12.76
CA GLU A 162 -13.25 -0.90 -13.24
C GLU A 162 -12.38 -1.50 -14.33
N ASP A 163 -11.74 -0.68 -15.16
CA ASP A 163 -10.87 -1.04 -16.28
C ASP A 163 -9.37 -1.03 -15.94
N TYR A 164 -9.01 -0.78 -14.67
CA TYR A 164 -7.62 -0.78 -14.24
C TYR A 164 -7.02 -2.20 -14.33
N ALA A 165 -6.05 -2.37 -15.22
CA ALA A 165 -5.42 -3.67 -15.49
C ALA A 165 -4.06 -3.87 -14.80
N GLY A 166 -3.55 -2.85 -14.08
CA GLY A 166 -2.27 -2.92 -13.39
C GLY A 166 -2.32 -3.66 -12.06
N PHE A 167 -1.16 -3.81 -11.43
CA PHE A 167 -1.10 -4.28 -10.05
C PHE A 167 -1.77 -3.29 -9.09
N VAL A 168 -2.53 -3.82 -8.16
CA VAL A 168 -2.99 -3.03 -7.01
C VAL A 168 -1.78 -2.70 -6.13
N HIS A 169 -1.53 -1.42 -5.92
CA HIS A 169 -0.51 -0.94 -5.02
C HIS A 169 -1.12 -0.45 -3.71
N LEU A 170 -0.51 -0.85 -2.62
CA LEU A 170 -0.87 -0.41 -1.27
C LEU A 170 -0.05 0.83 -0.95
N SER A 171 -0.66 2.01 -1.12
CA SER A 171 -0.01 3.30 -0.90
C SER A 171 -0.40 3.83 0.48
N LEU A 172 0.58 3.99 1.35
CA LEU A 172 0.37 4.36 2.75
C LEU A 172 1.42 5.38 3.21
N SER A 173 1.06 6.16 4.21
CA SER A 173 2.02 6.94 4.98
C SER A 173 1.86 6.67 6.47
N TYR A 174 2.95 6.86 7.20
CA TYR A 174 2.95 6.77 8.65
C TYR A 174 2.95 8.17 9.27
N THR A 175 2.08 8.41 10.26
CA THR A 175 1.82 9.76 10.78
C THR A 175 1.99 9.88 12.29
N LYS A 176 2.37 8.79 12.98
CA LYS A 176 2.48 8.75 14.44
C LYS A 176 3.93 8.83 14.90
N LEU A 177 4.19 9.52 16.02
CA LEU A 177 5.55 9.69 16.55
C LEU A 177 6.18 8.43 17.14
N ASN A 178 5.37 7.43 17.51
CA ASN A 178 5.86 6.16 18.07
C ASN A 178 5.97 5.11 16.96
N ASP A 179 7.17 4.74 16.56
CA ASP A 179 7.46 3.77 15.50
C ASP A 179 7.19 2.31 15.89
N GLU A 180 7.27 1.96 17.17
CA GLU A 180 7.03 0.57 17.64
C GLU A 180 5.59 0.11 17.38
N ASP A 181 4.61 0.99 17.54
CA ASP A 181 3.21 0.71 17.26
C ASP A 181 2.93 0.52 15.76
N GLY A 182 3.77 1.12 14.91
CA GLY A 182 3.61 1.14 13.47
C GLY A 182 4.25 -0.03 12.73
N ILE A 183 4.97 -0.93 13.40
CA ILE A 183 5.64 -2.05 12.74
C ILE A 183 4.63 -2.88 11.93
N ILE A 184 5.00 -3.16 10.68
CA ILE A 184 4.24 -4.01 9.77
C ILE A 184 5.15 -5.09 9.18
N TYR A 185 4.62 -6.30 9.02
CA TYR A 185 5.36 -7.47 8.54
C TYR A 185 4.78 -7.99 7.23
N CYS A 186 5.59 -8.70 6.44
CA CYS A 186 5.09 -9.45 5.29
C CYS A 186 3.98 -10.41 5.73
N GLY A 187 2.88 -10.44 4.98
CA GLY A 187 1.66 -11.19 5.33
C GLY A 187 0.65 -10.42 6.18
N ASP A 188 0.98 -9.23 6.68
CA ASP A 188 0.03 -8.40 7.44
C ASP A 188 -1.13 -7.91 6.57
N LYS A 189 -2.33 -7.89 7.17
CA LYS A 189 -3.51 -7.19 6.62
C LYS A 189 -3.31 -5.70 6.78
N LEU A 190 -3.21 -4.99 5.67
CA LEU A 190 -2.79 -3.59 5.70
C LEU A 190 -3.94 -2.62 5.53
N ILE A 191 -4.69 -2.78 4.45
CA ILE A 191 -5.82 -1.92 4.07
C ILE A 191 -7.02 -2.76 3.67
N GLN A 192 -8.18 -2.12 3.49
CA GLN A 192 -9.38 -2.76 2.98
C GLN A 192 -9.91 -2.02 1.75
N MET A 193 -10.39 -2.77 0.75
CA MET A 193 -11.08 -2.23 -0.42
C MET A 193 -12.58 -2.48 -0.29
N VAL A 194 -13.37 -1.43 -0.38
CA VAL A 194 -14.83 -1.51 -0.55
C VAL A 194 -15.15 -1.29 -2.02
N VAL A 195 -15.93 -2.19 -2.62
CA VAL A 195 -16.40 -2.04 -4.00
C VAL A 195 -17.75 -1.36 -3.98
N LEU A 196 -17.84 -0.20 -4.62
CA LEU A 196 -19.04 0.64 -4.66
C LEU A 196 -19.56 0.76 -6.09
N ASN A 197 -20.87 0.94 -6.24
CA ASN A 197 -21.47 1.29 -7.51
C ASN A 197 -21.18 2.76 -7.84
N VAL A 198 -20.79 3.02 -9.09
CA VAL A 198 -20.65 4.37 -9.65
C VAL A 198 -21.97 4.74 -10.29
N ALA A 199 -22.70 5.67 -9.69
CA ALA A 199 -24.05 6.01 -10.10
C ALA A 199 -24.11 6.91 -11.35
N ASP A 200 -23.06 7.72 -11.54
CA ASP A 200 -22.96 8.67 -12.65
C ASP A 200 -21.59 8.56 -13.32
N LYS A 201 -21.60 8.35 -14.63
CA LYS A 201 -20.42 8.28 -15.50
C LYS A 201 -20.46 9.34 -16.60
N THR A 202 -21.34 10.34 -16.46
CA THR A 202 -21.41 11.46 -17.40
C THR A 202 -20.30 12.47 -17.10
N ASP A 203 -19.90 13.21 -18.12
CA ASP A 203 -19.01 14.34 -17.95
C ASP A 203 -19.67 15.41 -17.08
N ALA A 204 -18.85 16.14 -16.34
CA ALA A 204 -19.33 17.27 -15.57
C ALA A 204 -19.86 18.35 -16.53
N GLU A 205 -21.07 18.81 -16.28
CA GLU A 205 -21.70 19.91 -17.03
C GLU A 205 -21.42 21.24 -16.31
N GLU A 206 -20.90 22.21 -17.03
CA GLU A 206 -20.74 23.56 -16.51
C GLU A 206 -22.07 24.31 -16.65
N ILE A 207 -22.62 24.74 -15.52
CA ILE A 207 -23.85 25.53 -15.45
C ILE A 207 -23.52 26.99 -15.14
N ASP A 208 -24.40 27.90 -15.53
CA ASP A 208 -24.25 29.31 -15.22
C ASP A 208 -24.64 29.61 -13.75
N LYS A 209 -24.36 30.87 -13.35
CA LYS A 209 -24.61 31.32 -11.98
C LYS A 209 -26.09 31.31 -11.62
N GLU A 210 -26.97 31.67 -12.56
CA GLU A 210 -28.40 31.74 -12.34
C GLU A 210 -28.99 30.32 -12.10
N GLU A 211 -28.58 29.36 -12.90
CA GLU A 211 -28.96 27.97 -12.75
C GLU A 211 -28.46 27.39 -11.42
N TYR A 212 -27.21 27.70 -11.03
CA TYR A 212 -26.67 27.30 -9.73
C TYR A 212 -27.47 27.89 -8.57
N GLU A 213 -27.71 29.19 -8.58
CA GLU A 213 -28.47 29.90 -7.52
C GLU A 213 -29.89 29.34 -7.40
N LYS A 214 -30.54 29.05 -8.54
CA LYS A 214 -31.88 28.43 -8.58
C LYS A 214 -31.84 27.02 -7.98
N ALA A 215 -30.85 26.17 -8.35
CA ALA A 215 -30.71 24.83 -7.79
C ALA A 215 -30.45 24.87 -6.28
N MET A 216 -29.71 25.85 -5.78
CA MET A 216 -29.35 25.99 -4.38
C MET A 216 -30.39 26.79 -3.53
N SER A 217 -31.41 27.37 -4.14
CA SER A 217 -32.40 28.21 -3.45
C SER A 217 -33.16 27.51 -2.31
N ASN A 218 -33.23 26.16 -2.33
CA ASN A 218 -33.86 25.32 -1.30
C ASN A 218 -32.86 24.61 -0.40
N SER A 219 -31.58 24.99 -0.46
CA SER A 219 -30.56 24.38 0.41
C SER A 219 -30.71 24.90 1.83
N GLU A 220 -31.06 24.04 2.78
CA GLU A 220 -31.10 24.37 4.21
C GLU A 220 -29.72 24.69 4.78
N ARG A 221 -28.66 24.14 4.18
CA ARG A 221 -27.27 24.33 4.60
C ARG A 221 -26.62 25.57 3.98
N GLY A 222 -27.07 26.00 2.80
CA GLY A 222 -26.48 27.11 2.06
C GLY A 222 -25.01 26.92 1.74
N SER A 223 -24.20 27.96 1.92
CA SER A 223 -22.75 27.93 1.72
C SER A 223 -21.95 27.57 2.98
N GLU A 224 -22.61 27.21 4.08
CA GLU A 224 -21.93 26.86 5.33
C GLU A 224 -21.22 25.52 5.21
N GLY A 225 -19.90 25.54 5.45
CA GLY A 225 -19.02 24.39 5.33
C GLY A 225 -18.63 23.78 6.69
N PHE A 226 -17.33 23.77 6.94
CA PHE A 226 -16.76 23.16 8.15
C PHE A 226 -17.27 23.82 9.44
N GLY A 227 -17.78 23.01 10.36
CA GLY A 227 -18.27 23.47 11.67
C GLY A 227 -19.73 23.93 11.70
N SER A 228 -20.46 23.93 10.57
CA SER A 228 -21.88 24.32 10.56
C SER A 228 -22.77 23.41 11.43
N SER A 229 -22.36 22.17 11.65
CA SER A 229 -23.06 21.22 12.54
C SER A 229 -22.67 21.33 14.02
N ASP A 230 -21.65 22.13 14.35
CA ASP A 230 -21.16 22.30 15.73
C ASP A 230 -21.82 23.48 16.46
N ILE A 231 -22.73 24.19 15.81
CA ILE A 231 -23.53 25.25 16.43
C ILE A 231 -24.45 24.56 17.43
N LYS A 232 -24.11 24.65 18.71
CA LYS A 232 -24.97 24.22 19.81
C LYS A 232 -26.19 25.15 19.87
N HIS A 233 -27.34 24.58 19.70
CA HIS A 233 -28.62 25.21 19.99
C HIS A 233 -28.82 25.39 21.50
#